data_8402bd5736f1fb78d3c002f5f42ac9bc
#
_entry.id   8402bd5736f1fb78d3c002f5f42ac9bc
#
_cell.length_a   1.000
_cell.length_b   1.000
_cell.length_c   1.000
_cell.angle_alpha   90.00
_cell.angle_beta   90.00
_cell.angle_gamma   90.00
#
_symmetry.space_group_name_H-M   'P 1'
#
loop_
_entity.id
_entity.type
_entity.pdbx_description
1 polymer ?
#
loop_
_entity_poly.entity_id
_entity_poly.type
_entity_poly.pdbx_seq_one_letter_code
_entity_poly.pdbx_strand_id
1 'polypeptide(L)'
;ESIYINSGRGCINCSGIWASRHTKEIGQAIAEKIGPIEVKPPTDPEAALAAFTVQGMAKAVWGMIETDLEEAGVTDLTAQYGHRLVEQERCAYLRPMVVHCETPEKAIAKKEYMFPFSTVVECPEDQMLKQIGPTLVCTGITNNEQHIDAMTNATFIDRLNLGPIPTSKLNWLQPHEGSIIDFLYRSRAVQVTEDRQARL
;
A
#
# COMPACT_ATOMS: atom_id res chain seq x y z
N GLU A 1 3.52 -4.34 -9.24
CA GLU A 1 2.09 -4.29 -9.58
C GLU A 1 1.29 -3.61 -8.48
N SER A 2 1.36 -4.08 -7.23
CA SER A 2 0.59 -3.53 -6.09
C SER A 2 0.75 -2.02 -5.85
N ILE A 3 1.84 -1.39 -6.27
CA ILE A 3 2.10 0.05 -6.07
C ILE A 3 1.41 0.90 -7.14
N TYR A 4 1.39 0.46 -8.41
CA TYR A 4 0.97 1.32 -9.52
C TYR A 4 -0.37 0.92 -10.17
N ILE A 5 -0.95 -0.22 -9.81
CA ILE A 5 -2.28 -0.59 -10.28
C ILE A 5 -3.27 0.54 -9.99
N ASN A 6 -4.18 0.83 -10.91
CA ASN A 6 -5.09 1.97 -10.83
C ASN A 6 -4.37 3.29 -10.52
N SER A 7 -3.15 3.45 -11.03
CA SER A 7 -2.29 4.63 -10.79
C SER A 7 -2.07 4.95 -9.30
N GLY A 8 -1.97 3.92 -8.46
CA GLY A 8 -1.75 4.08 -7.01
C GLY A 8 -2.93 4.68 -6.25
N ARG A 9 -4.15 4.65 -6.80
CA ARG A 9 -5.35 5.30 -6.21
C ARG A 9 -6.35 4.33 -5.59
N GLY A 10 -5.98 3.08 -5.43
CA GLY A 10 -6.82 2.08 -4.77
C GLY A 10 -6.49 1.95 -3.28
N CYS A 11 -7.51 1.67 -2.46
CA CYS A 11 -7.36 1.40 -1.03
C CYS A 11 -6.46 0.19 -0.72
N ILE A 12 -6.23 -0.68 -1.71
CA ILE A 12 -5.38 -1.88 -1.63
C ILE A 12 -4.00 -1.69 -2.23
N ASN A 13 -3.63 -0.47 -2.65
CA ASN A 13 -2.28 -0.22 -3.13
C ASN A 13 -1.27 -0.32 -2.00
N CYS A 14 -0.07 -0.81 -2.34
CA CYS A 14 1.03 -0.94 -1.39
C CYS A 14 1.73 0.41 -1.23
N SER A 15 1.40 1.14 -0.17
CA SER A 15 2.00 2.43 0.19
C SER A 15 3.25 2.30 1.04
N GLY A 16 3.45 1.17 1.74
CA GLY A 16 4.60 0.92 2.60
C GLY A 16 5.14 -0.51 2.50
N ILE A 17 6.45 -0.63 2.44
CA ILE A 17 7.18 -1.89 2.46
C ILE A 17 8.12 -1.84 3.66
N TRP A 18 7.97 -2.80 4.56
CA TRP A 18 8.70 -2.85 5.83
C TRP A 18 9.61 -4.05 5.84
N ALA A 19 10.89 -3.84 6.11
CA ALA A 19 11.84 -4.92 6.20
C ALA A 19 12.93 -4.64 7.26
N SER A 20 13.47 -5.70 7.84
CA SER A 20 14.52 -5.60 8.87
C SER A 20 15.93 -5.56 8.28
N ARG A 21 16.04 -5.80 6.98
CA ARG A 21 17.33 -5.84 6.24
C ARG A 21 17.11 -5.70 4.73
N HIS A 22 18.15 -5.38 4.00
CA HIS A 22 18.15 -5.25 2.53
C HIS A 22 17.16 -4.20 2.00
N THR A 23 16.82 -3.22 2.81
CA THR A 23 15.81 -2.22 2.47
C THR A 23 16.23 -1.36 1.28
N LYS A 24 17.53 -1.02 1.17
CA LYS A 24 18.05 -0.27 0.02
C LYS A 24 17.99 -1.08 -1.27
N GLU A 25 18.37 -2.36 -1.23
CA GLU A 25 18.33 -3.25 -2.39
C GLU A 25 16.89 -3.53 -2.84
N ILE A 26 15.98 -3.75 -1.87
CA ILE A 26 14.53 -3.91 -2.15
C ILE A 26 13.99 -2.64 -2.81
N GLY A 27 14.29 -1.49 -2.22
CA GLY A 27 13.84 -0.19 -2.73
C GLY A 27 14.38 0.09 -4.13
N GLN A 28 15.66 -0.17 -4.36
CA GLN A 28 16.30 0.02 -5.67
C GLN A 28 15.67 -0.88 -6.74
N ALA A 29 15.46 -2.16 -6.45
CA ALA A 29 14.84 -3.09 -7.38
C ALA A 29 13.39 -2.69 -7.74
N ILE A 30 12.65 -2.09 -6.81
CA ILE A 30 11.31 -1.54 -7.06
C ILE A 30 11.42 -0.26 -7.88
N ALA A 31 12.33 0.65 -7.54
CA ALA A 31 12.55 1.90 -8.26
C ALA A 31 12.91 1.67 -9.73
N GLU A 32 13.74 0.65 -10.03
CA GLU A 32 14.07 0.24 -11.40
C GLU A 32 12.84 -0.25 -12.19
N LYS A 33 11.85 -0.81 -11.52
CA LYS A 33 10.62 -1.32 -12.17
C LYS A 33 9.59 -0.25 -12.44
N ILE A 34 9.40 0.70 -11.52
CA ILE A 34 8.32 1.68 -11.64
C ILE A 34 8.80 3.09 -12.00
N GLY A 35 10.05 3.42 -11.72
CA GLY A 35 10.63 4.74 -12.02
C GLY A 35 10.58 5.12 -13.50
N PRO A 36 10.82 4.19 -14.46
CA PRO A 36 10.74 4.47 -15.89
C PRO A 36 9.33 4.77 -16.41
N ILE A 37 8.27 4.54 -15.63
CA ILE A 37 6.90 4.79 -16.08
C ILE A 37 6.71 6.29 -16.35
N GLU A 38 6.38 6.62 -17.59
CA GLU A 38 6.23 7.99 -18.06
C GLU A 38 4.75 8.41 -18.16
N VAL A 39 4.57 9.74 -18.17
CA VAL A 39 3.27 10.33 -18.48
C VAL A 39 3.01 10.15 -19.98
N LYS A 40 1.91 9.47 -20.31
CA LYS A 40 1.43 9.28 -21.67
C LYS A 40 0.06 9.93 -21.85
N PRO A 41 -0.33 10.29 -23.09
CA PRO A 41 -1.68 10.75 -23.35
C PRO A 41 -2.73 9.74 -22.89
N PRO A 42 -3.90 10.16 -22.39
CA PRO A 42 -4.95 9.24 -21.92
C PRO A 42 -5.47 8.27 -23.00
N THR A 43 -5.25 8.60 -24.27
CA THR A 43 -5.60 7.75 -25.43
C THR A 43 -4.56 6.68 -25.75
N ASP A 44 -3.39 6.75 -25.13
CA ASP A 44 -2.34 5.73 -25.30
C ASP A 44 -2.75 4.48 -24.50
N PRO A 45 -2.81 3.29 -25.12
CA PRO A 45 -3.16 2.05 -24.41
C PRO A 45 -2.16 1.65 -23.31
N GLU A 46 -0.95 2.22 -23.34
CA GLU A 46 0.06 2.00 -22.32
C GLU A 46 0.09 3.13 -21.24
N ALA A 47 -0.89 4.04 -21.25
CA ALA A 47 -0.98 5.09 -20.23
C ALA A 47 -1.27 4.47 -18.85
N ALA A 48 -0.27 4.49 -17.97
CA ALA A 48 -0.35 3.89 -16.62
C ALA A 48 -0.62 4.91 -15.51
N LEU A 49 -0.48 6.21 -15.81
CA LEU A 49 -0.61 7.28 -14.81
C LEU A 49 -1.91 8.06 -15.00
N ALA A 50 -2.63 8.28 -13.91
CA ALA A 50 -3.83 9.09 -13.89
C ALA A 50 -3.52 10.55 -13.51
N ALA A 51 -4.19 11.48 -14.21
CA ALA A 51 -4.02 12.91 -14.00
C ALA A 51 -4.64 13.39 -12.68
N PHE A 52 -4.02 14.39 -12.08
CA PHE A 52 -4.65 15.28 -11.10
C PHE A 52 -5.38 16.37 -11.89
N THR A 53 -6.71 16.37 -11.83
CA THR A 53 -7.56 17.29 -12.59
C THR A 53 -7.92 18.54 -11.79
N VAL A 54 -7.74 18.52 -10.47
CA VAL A 54 -7.89 19.70 -9.62
C VAL A 54 -6.63 20.55 -9.73
N GLN A 55 -6.80 21.79 -10.16
CA GLN A 55 -5.70 22.73 -10.37
C GLN A 55 -4.88 22.91 -9.10
N GLY A 56 -3.56 22.84 -9.22
CA GLY A 56 -2.62 22.99 -8.10
C GLY A 56 -2.49 21.79 -7.15
N MET A 57 -3.36 20.78 -7.21
CA MET A 57 -3.33 19.65 -6.28
C MET A 57 -2.03 18.85 -6.39
N ALA A 58 -1.61 18.48 -7.59
CA ALA A 58 -0.35 17.73 -7.79
C ALA A 58 0.87 18.51 -7.24
N LYS A 59 0.89 19.83 -7.48
CA LYS A 59 1.94 20.70 -6.95
C LYS A 59 1.93 20.78 -5.43
N ALA A 60 0.74 20.84 -4.81
CA ALA A 60 0.62 20.85 -3.36
C ALA A 60 1.09 19.54 -2.74
N VAL A 61 0.70 18.38 -3.34
CA VAL A 61 1.17 17.05 -2.92
C VAL A 61 2.69 16.95 -3.07
N TRP A 62 3.24 17.40 -4.20
CA TRP A 62 4.68 17.39 -4.41
C TRP A 62 5.42 18.25 -3.39
N GLY A 63 4.95 19.45 -3.10
CA GLY A 63 5.56 20.33 -2.09
C GLY A 63 5.58 19.75 -0.67
N MET A 64 4.55 18.98 -0.29
CA MET A 64 4.58 18.25 0.98
C MET A 64 5.65 17.16 1.00
N ILE A 65 5.81 16.45 -0.11
CA ILE A 65 6.81 15.39 -0.23
C ILE A 65 8.23 15.99 -0.25
N GLU A 66 8.46 17.08 -0.99
CA GLU A 66 9.76 17.78 -1.02
C GLU A 66 10.22 18.16 0.40
N THR A 67 9.31 18.64 1.23
CA THR A 67 9.62 18.96 2.64
C THR A 67 10.05 17.72 3.44
N ASP A 68 9.36 16.60 3.26
CA ASP A 68 9.71 15.37 3.96
C ASP A 68 11.05 14.76 3.46
N LEU A 69 11.40 14.99 2.19
CA LEU A 69 12.67 14.52 1.60
C LEU A 69 13.91 15.26 2.15
N GLU A 70 13.73 16.42 2.75
CA GLU A 70 14.81 17.15 3.43
C GLU A 70 15.25 16.47 4.73
N GLU A 71 14.45 15.55 5.26
CA GLU A 71 14.76 14.84 6.49
C GLU A 71 15.94 13.86 6.29
N ALA A 72 16.94 13.96 7.17
CA ALA A 72 18.10 13.04 7.14
C ALA A 72 17.65 11.57 7.27
N GLY A 73 18.23 10.68 6.46
CA GLY A 73 17.86 9.26 6.43
C GLY A 73 16.60 8.96 5.59
N VAL A 74 16.14 9.93 4.79
CA VAL A 74 15.11 9.78 3.77
C VAL A 74 15.75 9.95 2.39
N THR A 75 15.50 9.05 1.46
CA THR A 75 16.11 9.07 0.12
C THR A 75 15.09 8.72 -0.96
N ASP A 76 14.93 9.60 -1.96
CA ASP A 76 14.18 9.28 -3.19
C ASP A 76 15.01 8.39 -4.10
N LEU A 77 14.65 7.09 -4.19
CA LEU A 77 15.33 6.11 -5.04
C LEU A 77 14.95 6.22 -6.51
N THR A 78 13.97 7.06 -6.83
CA THR A 78 13.47 7.29 -8.20
C THR A 78 13.87 8.64 -8.78
N ALA A 79 14.72 9.42 -8.09
CA ALA A 79 15.11 10.77 -8.50
C ALA A 79 15.74 10.81 -9.91
N GLN A 80 16.52 9.77 -10.31
CA GLN A 80 17.19 9.70 -11.61
C GLN A 80 16.24 9.56 -12.81
N TYR A 81 14.95 9.24 -12.59
CA TYR A 81 13.99 9.04 -13.69
C TYR A 81 13.28 10.32 -14.15
N GLY A 82 13.75 11.49 -13.71
CA GLY A 82 13.31 12.82 -14.18
C GLY A 82 12.39 13.55 -13.21
N HIS A 83 11.87 14.69 -13.66
CA HIS A 83 11.04 15.55 -12.81
C HIS A 83 9.77 14.84 -12.34
N ARG A 84 9.48 14.95 -11.04
CA ARG A 84 8.32 14.32 -10.41
C ARG A 84 7.01 14.90 -10.90
N LEU A 85 6.88 16.20 -10.81
CA LEU A 85 5.70 16.94 -11.27
C LEU A 85 5.78 17.19 -12.78
N VAL A 86 4.75 16.74 -13.50
CA VAL A 86 4.58 16.98 -14.94
C VAL A 86 3.29 17.76 -15.12
N GLU A 87 3.40 19.05 -15.44
CA GLU A 87 2.26 19.92 -15.68
C GLU A 87 1.88 19.92 -17.16
N GLN A 88 0.58 19.89 -17.43
CA GLN A 88 -0.04 20.05 -18.74
C GLN A 88 -1.08 21.16 -18.70
N GLU A 89 -1.60 21.58 -19.85
CA GLU A 89 -2.54 22.72 -19.94
C GLU A 89 -3.75 22.60 -19.00
N ARG A 90 -4.32 21.41 -18.82
CA ARG A 90 -5.57 21.20 -18.07
C ARG A 90 -5.45 20.26 -16.88
N CYS A 91 -4.29 19.70 -16.63
CA CYS A 91 -4.05 18.73 -15.56
C CYS A 91 -2.56 18.65 -15.23
N ALA A 92 -2.25 17.88 -14.19
CA ALA A 92 -0.88 17.56 -13.85
C ALA A 92 -0.75 16.09 -13.43
N TYR A 93 0.45 15.58 -13.45
CA TYR A 93 0.78 14.22 -13.05
C TYR A 93 1.92 14.22 -12.04
N LEU A 94 1.93 13.20 -11.19
CA LEU A 94 3.10 12.84 -10.40
C LEU A 94 3.63 11.49 -10.90
N ARG A 95 4.89 11.45 -11.30
CA ARG A 95 5.58 10.22 -11.72
C ARG A 95 5.78 9.29 -10.52
N PRO A 96 5.88 7.98 -10.74
CA PRO A 96 6.04 7.01 -9.66
C PRO A 96 7.22 7.33 -8.74
N MET A 97 7.05 7.06 -7.46
CA MET A 97 8.04 7.37 -6.44
C MET A 97 8.25 6.22 -5.47
N VAL A 98 9.51 5.93 -5.18
CA VAL A 98 9.96 5.00 -4.13
C VAL A 98 10.90 5.75 -3.20
N VAL A 99 10.54 5.80 -1.92
CA VAL A 99 11.32 6.49 -0.89
C VAL A 99 11.88 5.47 0.10
N HIS A 100 13.18 5.49 0.30
CA HIS A 100 13.82 4.73 1.37
C HIS A 100 13.83 5.54 2.66
N CYS A 101 13.44 4.92 3.77
CA CYS A 101 13.47 5.48 5.11
C CYS A 101 14.35 4.60 6.00
N GLU A 102 15.40 5.17 6.60
CA GLU A 102 16.35 4.43 7.46
C GLU A 102 15.74 4.02 8.80
N THR A 103 14.62 4.64 9.19
CA THR A 103 13.88 4.28 10.41
C THR A 103 12.38 4.52 10.25
N PRO A 104 11.53 3.88 11.07
CA PRO A 104 10.07 4.04 11.02
C PRO A 104 9.56 5.38 11.57
N GLU A 105 10.40 6.17 12.23
CA GLU A 105 10.06 7.48 12.80
C GLU A 105 10.05 8.61 11.77
N LYS A 106 10.54 8.35 10.55
CA LYS A 106 10.56 9.35 9.48
C LYS A 106 9.15 9.82 9.14
N ALA A 107 8.97 11.12 8.96
CA ALA A 107 7.65 11.73 8.74
C ALA A 107 6.94 11.10 7.53
N ILE A 108 7.68 10.76 6.46
CA ILE A 108 7.14 10.17 5.23
C ILE A 108 6.89 8.66 5.33
N ALA A 109 7.48 7.95 6.31
CA ALA A 109 7.49 6.49 6.39
C ALA A 109 6.09 5.84 6.38
N LYS A 110 5.09 6.56 6.88
CA LYS A 110 3.69 6.09 7.02
C LYS A 110 2.70 6.90 6.18
N LYS A 111 3.18 7.75 5.28
CA LYS A 111 2.31 8.57 4.44
C LYS A 111 1.84 7.79 3.21
N GLU A 112 0.62 8.10 2.82
CA GLU A 112 -0.02 7.58 1.61
C GLU A 112 -0.39 8.72 0.68
N TYR A 113 -0.24 8.51 -0.63
CA TYR A 113 -0.56 9.50 -1.63
C TYR A 113 -1.30 8.88 -2.80
N MET A 114 -2.17 9.64 -3.44
CA MET A 114 -3.03 9.20 -4.55
C MET A 114 -2.30 9.22 -5.91
N PHE A 115 -1.12 8.64 -5.95
CA PHE A 115 -0.33 8.35 -7.15
C PHE A 115 0.59 7.15 -6.84
N PRO A 116 1.28 6.53 -7.81
CA PRO A 116 2.18 5.41 -7.56
C PRO A 116 3.34 5.82 -6.63
N PHE A 117 3.11 5.66 -5.34
CA PHE A 117 4.01 6.03 -4.25
C PHE A 117 4.18 4.87 -3.29
N SER A 118 5.40 4.60 -2.87
CA SER A 118 5.64 3.65 -1.79
C SER A 118 6.91 4.00 -1.02
N THR A 119 6.88 3.78 0.28
CA THR A 119 8.06 3.83 1.14
C THR A 119 8.66 2.44 1.33
N VAL A 120 9.98 2.37 1.50
CA VAL A 120 10.69 1.18 1.95
C VAL A 120 11.38 1.52 3.26
N VAL A 121 10.86 0.98 4.34
CA VAL A 121 11.20 1.38 5.71
C VAL A 121 12.06 0.30 6.36
N GLU A 122 13.22 0.69 6.87
CA GLU A 122 14.00 -0.18 7.73
C GLU A 122 13.41 -0.21 9.13
N CYS A 123 13.03 -1.40 9.59
CA CYS A 123 12.37 -1.57 10.87
C CYS A 123 12.70 -2.94 11.47
N PRO A 124 13.12 -3.02 12.74
CA PRO A 124 13.28 -4.29 13.42
C PRO A 124 12.00 -5.12 13.39
N GLU A 125 12.12 -6.43 13.16
CA GLU A 125 10.97 -7.32 12.96
C GLU A 125 10.02 -7.32 14.16
N ASP A 126 10.54 -7.27 15.37
CA ASP A 126 9.79 -7.23 16.63
C ASP A 126 8.99 -5.93 16.84
N GLN A 127 9.34 -4.86 16.12
CA GLN A 127 8.66 -3.57 16.18
C GLN A 127 7.71 -3.35 14.99
N MET A 128 7.88 -4.13 13.93
CA MET A 128 7.28 -3.89 12.63
C MET A 128 5.75 -3.77 12.69
N LEU A 129 5.05 -4.72 13.30
CA LEU A 129 3.59 -4.70 13.41
C LEU A 129 3.09 -3.48 14.20
N LYS A 130 3.78 -3.12 15.28
CA LYS A 130 3.45 -1.93 16.05
C LYS A 130 3.63 -0.65 15.25
N GLN A 131 4.67 -0.59 14.43
CA GLN A 131 4.98 0.58 13.61
C GLN A 131 4.03 0.71 12.40
N ILE A 132 3.64 -0.41 11.78
CA ILE A 132 2.63 -0.44 10.71
C ILE A 132 1.29 0.08 11.25
N GLY A 133 0.84 -0.45 12.40
CA GLY A 133 -0.44 -0.08 13.00
C GLY A 133 -1.65 -0.58 12.20
N PRO A 134 -2.84 0.03 12.39
CA PRO A 134 -4.04 -0.34 11.66
C PRO A 134 -3.86 -0.24 10.14
N THR A 135 -4.19 -1.31 9.42
CA THR A 135 -4.06 -1.36 7.97
C THR A 135 -5.13 -2.25 7.34
N LEU A 136 -5.63 -1.82 6.18
CA LEU A 136 -6.63 -2.55 5.42
C LEU A 136 -6.06 -3.85 4.82
N VAL A 137 -4.84 -3.81 4.27
CA VAL A 137 -4.21 -4.99 3.66
C VAL A 137 -2.75 -5.07 4.07
N CYS A 138 -2.35 -6.22 4.57
CA CYS A 138 -0.96 -6.57 4.83
C CYS A 138 -0.58 -7.85 4.10
N THR A 139 0.60 -7.87 3.46
CA THR A 139 1.19 -9.07 2.89
C THR A 139 2.48 -9.39 3.62
N GLY A 140 2.49 -10.47 4.40
CA GLY A 140 3.66 -10.98 5.10
C GLY A 140 4.46 -11.95 4.23
N ILE A 141 5.72 -11.61 3.93
CA ILE A 141 6.66 -12.47 3.19
C ILE A 141 7.79 -12.86 4.16
N THR A 142 7.56 -13.87 4.96
CA THR A 142 8.49 -14.33 5.99
C THR A 142 8.33 -15.84 6.23
N ASN A 143 9.39 -16.46 6.73
CA ASN A 143 9.40 -17.84 7.23
C ASN A 143 9.51 -17.88 8.78
N ASN A 144 9.43 -16.72 9.44
CA ASN A 144 9.43 -16.65 10.90
C ASN A 144 8.04 -16.96 11.44
N GLU A 145 7.85 -18.16 12.00
CA GLU A 145 6.58 -18.63 12.54
C GLU A 145 6.03 -17.70 13.64
N GLN A 146 6.89 -17.17 14.48
CA GLN A 146 6.46 -16.22 15.54
C GLN A 146 5.89 -14.92 14.94
N HIS A 147 6.49 -14.44 13.85
CA HIS A 147 5.99 -13.26 13.16
C HIS A 147 4.69 -13.55 12.39
N ILE A 148 4.57 -14.73 11.79
CA ILE A 148 3.34 -15.21 11.16
C ILE A 148 2.20 -15.28 12.18
N ASP A 149 2.45 -15.88 13.35
CA ASP A 149 1.48 -15.95 14.44
C ASP A 149 1.08 -14.56 14.94
N ALA A 150 2.05 -13.66 15.08
CA ALA A 150 1.78 -12.29 15.49
C ALA A 150 0.90 -11.54 14.47
N MET A 151 1.17 -11.67 13.16
CA MET A 151 0.34 -11.10 12.10
C MET A 151 -1.08 -11.70 12.09
N THR A 152 -1.18 -13.01 12.25
CA THR A 152 -2.47 -13.73 12.24
C THR A 152 -3.37 -13.31 13.39
N ASN A 153 -2.78 -12.99 14.54
CA ASN A 153 -3.50 -12.53 15.74
C ASN A 153 -3.67 -11.00 15.81
N ALA A 154 -3.14 -10.25 14.84
CA ALA A 154 -3.22 -8.79 14.80
C ALA A 154 -4.62 -8.35 14.35
N THR A 155 -5.49 -7.99 15.28
CA THR A 155 -6.90 -7.59 15.02
C THR A 155 -7.04 -6.25 14.29
N PHE A 156 -5.96 -5.53 14.10
CA PHE A 156 -5.90 -4.26 13.37
C PHE A 156 -5.48 -4.42 11.89
N ILE A 157 -5.30 -5.64 11.42
CA ILE A 157 -5.10 -5.98 10.02
C ILE A 157 -6.42 -6.56 9.50
N ASP A 158 -7.11 -5.84 8.63
CA ASP A 158 -8.41 -6.30 8.12
C ASP A 158 -8.25 -7.46 7.13
N ARG A 159 -7.17 -7.44 6.37
CA ARG A 159 -6.87 -8.45 5.38
C ARG A 159 -5.40 -8.83 5.39
N LEU A 160 -5.14 -10.08 5.73
CA LEU A 160 -3.80 -10.65 5.76
C LEU A 160 -3.57 -11.61 4.59
N ASN A 161 -2.50 -11.39 3.84
CA ASN A 161 -1.95 -12.34 2.90
C ASN A 161 -0.65 -12.91 3.46
N LEU A 162 -0.45 -14.21 3.41
CA LEU A 162 0.80 -14.86 3.79
C LEU A 162 1.46 -15.44 2.54
N GLY A 163 2.74 -15.09 2.32
CA GLY A 163 3.50 -15.40 1.11
C GLY A 163 3.45 -14.28 0.05
N PRO A 164 4.03 -14.48 -1.13
CA PRO A 164 4.19 -13.45 -2.16
C PRO A 164 2.89 -13.18 -2.93
N ILE A 165 1.86 -12.77 -2.23
CA ILE A 165 0.55 -12.45 -2.77
C ILE A 165 0.45 -10.92 -2.93
N PRO A 166 0.18 -10.39 -4.14
CA PRO A 166 -0.04 -8.96 -4.32
C PRO A 166 -1.21 -8.44 -3.47
N THR A 167 -1.06 -7.27 -2.87
CA THR A 167 -2.12 -6.63 -2.07
C THR A 167 -3.39 -6.41 -2.88
N SER A 168 -3.25 -6.22 -4.19
CA SER A 168 -4.34 -6.03 -5.15
C SER A 168 -5.11 -7.31 -5.52
N LYS A 169 -4.66 -8.49 -5.09
CA LYS A 169 -5.36 -9.74 -5.37
C LYS A 169 -6.51 -9.94 -4.39
N LEU A 170 -7.70 -9.60 -4.82
CA LEU A 170 -8.93 -9.76 -4.02
C LEU A 170 -9.55 -11.15 -4.20
N ASN A 171 -10.09 -11.68 -3.11
CA ASN A 171 -11.03 -12.79 -3.12
C ASN A 171 -12.38 -12.27 -2.61
N TRP A 172 -13.36 -12.15 -3.49
CA TRP A 172 -14.68 -11.59 -3.17
C TRP A 172 -15.51 -12.45 -2.21
N LEU A 173 -15.06 -13.67 -1.89
CA LEU A 173 -15.68 -14.52 -0.86
C LEU A 173 -15.13 -14.23 0.54
N GLN A 174 -14.14 -13.36 0.66
CA GLN A 174 -13.55 -12.93 1.92
C GLN A 174 -13.96 -11.50 2.24
N PRO A 175 -14.05 -11.13 3.52
CA PRO A 175 -14.32 -9.76 3.93
C PRO A 175 -13.31 -8.76 3.37
N HIS A 176 -13.80 -7.58 2.99
CA HIS A 176 -13.01 -6.41 2.64
C HIS A 176 -13.75 -5.18 3.13
N GLU A 177 -13.30 -4.56 4.20
CA GLU A 177 -14.01 -3.52 4.96
C GLU A 177 -15.41 -3.95 5.46
N GLY A 178 -15.69 -5.24 5.43
CA GLY A 178 -16.96 -5.85 5.76
C GLY A 178 -17.24 -7.08 4.91
N SER A 179 -18.22 -7.88 5.28
CA SER A 179 -18.65 -9.06 4.53
C SER A 179 -19.88 -8.72 3.69
N ILE A 180 -19.73 -8.69 2.36
CA ILE A 180 -20.86 -8.51 1.45
C ILE A 180 -21.88 -9.65 1.58
N ILE A 181 -21.44 -10.85 1.93
CA ILE A 181 -22.30 -12.01 2.16
C ILE A 181 -23.19 -11.77 3.38
N ASP A 182 -22.62 -11.31 4.49
CA ASP A 182 -23.39 -11.01 5.71
C ASP A 182 -24.36 -9.85 5.50
N PHE A 183 -24.01 -8.90 4.62
CA PHE A 183 -24.88 -7.79 4.26
C PHE A 183 -26.06 -8.22 3.36
N LEU A 184 -25.80 -9.10 2.38
CA LEU A 184 -26.81 -9.51 1.40
C LEU A 184 -27.72 -10.63 1.92
N TYR A 185 -27.22 -11.50 2.78
CA TYR A 185 -27.94 -12.66 3.29
C TYR A 185 -28.31 -12.48 4.75
N ARG A 186 -29.60 -12.51 5.03
CA ARG A 186 -30.09 -12.45 6.42
C ARG A 186 -29.65 -13.68 7.19
N SER A 187 -29.00 -13.48 8.31
CA SER A 187 -28.79 -14.52 9.32
C SER A 187 -30.10 -14.72 10.09
N ARG A 188 -30.50 -15.97 10.30
CA ARG A 188 -31.64 -16.35 11.12
C ARG A 188 -31.15 -16.89 12.46
N ALA A 189 -31.59 -16.30 13.55
CA ALA A 189 -31.43 -16.88 14.87
C ALA A 189 -32.36 -18.10 15.01
N VAL A 190 -31.82 -19.22 15.43
CA VAL A 190 -32.58 -20.43 15.73
C VAL A 190 -32.25 -20.85 17.16
N GLN A 191 -33.30 -20.99 17.96
CA GLN A 191 -33.20 -21.59 19.30
C GLN A 191 -34.03 -22.85 19.31
N VAL A 192 -33.50 -23.91 19.88
CA VAL A 192 -34.20 -25.18 20.02
C VAL A 192 -34.11 -25.63 21.49
N THR A 193 -35.14 -26.35 21.93
CA THR A 193 -35.13 -26.99 23.24
C THR A 193 -34.14 -28.16 23.28
N GLU A 194 -33.68 -28.53 24.47
CA GLU A 194 -32.66 -29.58 24.65
C GLU A 194 -33.05 -30.91 24.01
N ASP A 195 -34.36 -31.27 24.08
CA ASP A 195 -34.89 -32.51 23.47
C ASP A 195 -34.88 -32.49 21.91
N ARG A 196 -34.78 -31.33 21.30
CA ARG A 196 -34.66 -31.16 19.83
C ARG A 196 -33.24 -30.98 19.35
N GLN A 197 -32.33 -30.57 20.21
CA GLN A 197 -30.91 -30.36 19.86
C GLN A 197 -30.22 -31.67 19.40
N ALA A 198 -30.66 -32.82 19.93
CA ALA A 198 -30.16 -34.15 19.55
C ALA A 198 -30.66 -34.66 18.18
N ARG A 199 -31.52 -33.87 17.47
CA ARG A 199 -32.12 -34.21 16.17
C ARG A 199 -31.68 -33.30 15.03
N LEU A 200 -30.82 -32.28 15.32
CA LEU A 200 -30.17 -31.38 14.36
C LEU A 200 -28.71 -31.79 14.17
#